data_34a31cce247350a1bc1901a59d58fd10
#
_entry.id   34a31cce247350a1bc1901a59d58fd10
#
_cell.length_a   1.000
_cell.length_b   1.000
_cell.length_c   1.000
_cell.angle_alpha   90.00
_cell.angle_beta   90.00
_cell.angle_gamma   90.00
#
_symmetry.space_group_name_H-M   'P 1'
#
loop_
_entity.id
_entity.type
_entity.pdbx_description
1 polymer ?
#
loop_
_entity_poly.entity_id
_entity_poly.type
_entity_poly.pdbx_seq_one_letter_code
_entity_poly.pdbx_strand_id
1 'polypeptide(L)'
;KRTGEIKEFQHTENRAENTASVAQTLRNLRDLINANLTDPERALWVTLTYREIMTDQERLYRDFHAFWKRFLRWQAKAGQEQAEYIAAAEPQGRGAWHLHLLLLFPGKAPFIPNSEMARLWGQGFTKTKSMKGVDNPGMYLTAYLGDMELPEAAMSGAALTEVETEDERGVKQKKAIVKGARLHLYPSGFNLYRCSRGVKRPEVEEMTEGEAQELIGGAPLTYEKTIAV
;
A
#
# COMPACT_ATOMS: atom_id res chain seq x y z
N LYS A 1 -25.60 -9.54 -19.31
CA LYS A 1 -26.21 -10.87 -19.10
C LYS A 1 -27.68 -10.96 -19.54
N ARG A 2 -28.40 -9.84 -19.69
CA ARG A 2 -29.81 -9.83 -20.13
C ARG A 2 -29.99 -9.88 -21.66
N THR A 3 -28.97 -9.54 -22.43
CA THR A 3 -29.03 -9.45 -23.90
C THR A 3 -28.55 -10.71 -24.61
N GLY A 4 -27.98 -11.70 -23.90
CA GLY A 4 -27.36 -12.88 -24.53
C GLY A 4 -26.10 -12.58 -25.34
N GLU A 5 -25.60 -11.37 -25.30
CA GLU A 5 -24.37 -10.96 -26.00
C GLU A 5 -23.16 -11.62 -25.36
N ILE A 6 -22.41 -12.40 -26.14
CA ILE A 6 -21.15 -13.00 -25.73
C ILE A 6 -20.06 -11.95 -26.03
N LYS A 7 -19.44 -11.42 -24.99
CA LYS A 7 -18.25 -10.57 -25.13
C LYS A 7 -17.01 -11.42 -24.92
N GLU A 8 -16.13 -11.44 -25.90
CA GLU A 8 -14.80 -12.02 -25.73
C GLU A 8 -14.03 -11.28 -24.64
N PHE A 9 -13.44 -12.06 -23.74
CA PHE A 9 -12.55 -11.49 -22.72
C PHE A 9 -11.21 -11.14 -23.38
N GLN A 10 -10.90 -9.86 -23.49
CA GLN A 10 -9.59 -9.44 -23.94
C GLN A 10 -8.55 -9.71 -22.84
N HIS A 11 -7.59 -10.57 -23.14
CA HIS A 11 -6.44 -10.77 -22.27
C HIS A 11 -5.57 -9.53 -22.27
N THR A 12 -5.37 -8.96 -21.08
CA THR A 12 -4.42 -7.87 -20.88
C THR A 12 -3.04 -8.42 -20.53
N GLU A 13 -1.98 -7.79 -21.01
CA GLU A 13 -0.60 -8.22 -20.71
C GLU A 13 -0.15 -7.69 -19.34
N ASN A 14 -0.60 -6.51 -18.99
CA ASN A 14 -0.19 -5.84 -17.76
C ASN A 14 -1.34 -5.02 -17.13
N ARG A 15 -1.10 -4.49 -15.94
CA ARG A 15 -2.13 -3.76 -15.18
C ARG A 15 -2.44 -2.37 -15.75
N ALA A 16 -1.57 -1.78 -16.57
CA ALA A 16 -1.84 -0.47 -17.19
C ALA A 16 -3.01 -0.52 -18.19
N GLU A 17 -3.29 -1.69 -18.76
CA GLU A 17 -4.40 -1.89 -19.69
C GLU A 17 -5.78 -1.97 -19.00
N ASN A 18 -5.80 -2.08 -17.65
CA ASN A 18 -7.03 -2.15 -16.87
C ASN A 18 -7.02 -1.15 -15.70
N THR A 19 -6.99 0.13 -16.01
CA THR A 19 -6.90 1.22 -15.03
C THR A 19 -8.10 1.27 -14.08
N ALA A 20 -9.29 0.88 -14.53
CA ALA A 20 -10.49 0.82 -13.70
C ALA A 20 -10.35 -0.23 -12.57
N SER A 21 -9.84 -1.41 -12.88
CA SER A 21 -9.54 -2.46 -11.89
C SER A 21 -8.45 -2.03 -10.92
N VAL A 22 -7.42 -1.32 -11.40
CA VAL A 22 -6.36 -0.78 -10.54
C VAL A 22 -6.94 0.26 -9.59
N ALA A 23 -7.72 1.23 -10.10
CA ALA A 23 -8.35 2.26 -9.29
C ALA A 23 -9.24 1.65 -8.19
N GLN A 24 -10.01 0.61 -8.51
CA GLN A 24 -10.81 -0.12 -7.52
C GLN A 24 -9.91 -0.83 -6.49
N THR A 25 -8.83 -1.47 -6.93
CA THR A 25 -7.88 -2.15 -6.03
C THR A 25 -7.24 -1.17 -5.05
N LEU A 26 -6.85 0.02 -5.51
CA LEU A 26 -6.26 1.05 -4.66
C LEU A 26 -7.28 1.66 -3.68
N ARG A 27 -8.55 1.84 -4.10
CA ARG A 27 -9.63 2.22 -3.17
C ARG A 27 -9.80 1.19 -2.07
N ASN A 28 -9.96 -0.08 -2.45
CA ASN A 28 -10.12 -1.18 -1.49
C ASN A 28 -8.94 -1.28 -0.51
N LEU A 29 -7.71 -1.04 -0.99
CA LEU A 29 -6.53 -1.01 -0.14
C LEU A 29 -6.57 0.16 0.86
N ARG A 30 -6.98 1.34 0.42
CA ARG A 30 -7.14 2.53 1.28
C ARG A 30 -8.18 2.29 2.37
N ASP A 31 -9.34 1.78 1.97
CA ASP A 31 -10.44 1.49 2.90
C ASP A 31 -10.01 0.43 3.92
N LEU A 32 -9.27 -0.60 3.47
CA LEU A 32 -8.71 -1.62 4.33
C LEU A 32 -7.71 -1.03 5.36
N ILE A 33 -6.83 -0.13 4.93
CA ILE A 33 -5.89 0.55 5.81
C ILE A 33 -6.64 1.40 6.84
N ASN A 34 -7.58 2.22 6.40
CA ASN A 34 -8.35 3.11 7.27
C ASN A 34 -9.19 2.35 8.29
N ALA A 35 -9.76 1.20 7.93
CA ALA A 35 -10.53 0.34 8.85
C ALA A 35 -9.66 -0.30 9.95
N ASN A 36 -8.33 -0.39 9.76
CA ASN A 36 -7.44 -1.08 10.69
C ASN A 36 -6.44 -0.15 11.39
N LEU A 37 -6.15 1.01 10.82
CA LEU A 37 -5.21 1.98 11.39
C LEU A 37 -5.96 3.18 11.98
N THR A 38 -6.55 2.96 13.15
CA THR A 38 -7.24 4.00 13.92
C THR A 38 -6.30 4.78 14.84
N ASP A 39 -5.14 4.21 15.16
CA ASP A 39 -4.10 4.83 15.99
C ASP A 39 -2.73 4.61 15.32
N PRO A 40 -2.10 5.69 14.77
CA PRO A 40 -0.80 5.60 14.12
C PRO A 40 0.35 5.13 15.04
N GLU A 41 0.22 5.26 16.35
CA GLU A 41 1.25 4.77 17.30
C GLU A 41 1.28 3.23 17.38
N ARG A 42 0.25 2.56 16.86
CA ARG A 42 0.13 1.10 16.81
C ARG A 42 0.64 0.47 15.52
N ALA A 43 1.29 1.26 14.66
CA ALA A 43 1.72 0.77 13.37
C ALA A 43 3.17 1.16 13.03
N LEU A 44 3.80 0.28 12.25
CA LEU A 44 5.09 0.52 11.62
C LEU A 44 4.96 0.36 10.11
N TRP A 45 5.58 1.26 9.37
CA TRP A 45 5.80 1.14 7.95
C TRP A 45 7.16 0.52 7.69
N VAL A 46 7.18 -0.59 6.96
CA VAL A 46 8.40 -1.33 6.67
C VAL A 46 8.56 -1.49 5.16
N THR A 47 9.72 -1.10 4.64
CA THR A 47 10.11 -1.41 3.27
C THR A 47 11.11 -2.56 3.29
N LEU A 48 10.83 -3.61 2.53
CA LEU A 48 11.71 -4.77 2.34
C LEU A 48 12.24 -4.75 0.90
N THR A 49 13.57 -4.78 0.76
CA THR A 49 14.24 -4.75 -0.53
C THR A 49 15.15 -5.95 -0.71
N TYR A 50 15.44 -6.31 -1.95
CA TYR A 50 16.45 -7.33 -2.27
C TYR A 50 17.80 -6.68 -2.55
N ARG A 51 18.88 -7.40 -2.29
CA ARG A 51 20.26 -6.97 -2.64
C ARG A 51 20.48 -6.95 -4.14
N GLU A 52 19.81 -7.85 -4.84
CA GLU A 52 19.87 -8.05 -6.30
C GLU A 52 18.63 -7.50 -6.99
N ILE A 53 18.67 -7.38 -8.31
CA ILE A 53 17.49 -7.05 -9.13
C ILE A 53 16.62 -8.31 -9.18
N MET A 54 15.71 -8.44 -8.25
CA MET A 54 14.84 -9.60 -8.09
C MET A 54 13.49 -9.33 -8.80
N THR A 55 13.20 -10.07 -9.86
CA THR A 55 12.00 -9.91 -10.70
C THR A 55 11.03 -11.09 -10.60
N ASP A 56 11.39 -12.16 -9.91
CA ASP A 56 10.57 -13.36 -9.75
C ASP A 56 9.46 -13.15 -8.70
N GLN A 57 8.22 -13.19 -9.15
CA GLN A 57 7.03 -12.99 -8.32
C GLN A 57 6.76 -14.14 -7.35
N GLU A 58 7.01 -15.37 -7.76
CA GLU A 58 6.80 -16.54 -6.90
C GLU A 58 7.81 -16.53 -5.75
N ARG A 59 9.04 -16.18 -6.05
CA ARG A 59 10.09 -15.98 -5.07
C ARG A 59 9.74 -14.86 -4.09
N LEU A 60 9.19 -13.74 -4.58
CA LEU A 60 8.75 -12.63 -3.74
C LEU A 60 7.82 -13.10 -2.62
N TYR A 61 6.79 -13.86 -2.98
CA TYR A 61 5.80 -14.33 -2.01
C TYR A 61 6.32 -15.45 -1.11
N ARG A 62 7.15 -16.34 -1.64
CA ARG A 62 7.82 -17.39 -0.85
C ARG A 62 8.74 -16.77 0.22
N ASP A 63 9.56 -15.79 -0.16
CA ASP A 63 10.49 -15.11 0.74
C ASP A 63 9.73 -14.28 1.77
N PHE A 64 8.66 -13.60 1.37
CA PHE A 64 7.78 -12.88 2.29
C PHE A 64 7.13 -13.83 3.31
N HIS A 65 6.63 -14.98 2.86
CA HIS A 65 6.03 -15.95 3.77
C HIS A 65 7.05 -16.50 4.79
N ALA A 66 8.28 -16.75 4.36
CA ALA A 66 9.37 -17.15 5.24
C ALA A 66 9.75 -16.05 6.24
N PHE A 67 9.81 -14.78 5.79
CA PHE A 67 10.00 -13.61 6.65
C PHE A 67 8.90 -13.54 7.70
N TRP A 68 7.63 -13.61 7.30
CA TRP A 68 6.50 -13.49 8.21
C TRP A 68 6.54 -14.56 9.32
N LYS A 69 6.85 -15.80 8.98
CA LYS A 69 7.04 -16.87 9.96
C LYS A 69 8.18 -16.58 10.95
N ARG A 70 9.28 -15.98 10.47
CA ARG A 70 10.39 -15.58 11.36
C ARG A 70 9.99 -14.43 12.27
N PHE A 71 9.25 -13.45 11.72
CA PHE A 71 8.76 -12.30 12.46
C PHE A 71 7.82 -12.71 13.60
N LEU A 72 6.83 -13.55 13.35
CA LEU A 72 5.92 -14.06 14.38
C LEU A 72 6.67 -14.84 15.48
N ARG A 73 7.65 -15.66 15.11
CA ARG A 73 8.49 -16.36 16.09
C ARG A 73 9.33 -15.42 16.94
N TRP A 74 9.81 -14.33 16.33
CA TRP A 74 10.54 -13.29 17.03
C TRP A 74 9.65 -12.58 18.05
N GLN A 75 8.42 -12.20 17.66
CA GLN A 75 7.44 -11.60 18.57
C GLN A 75 7.12 -12.54 19.74
N ALA A 76 6.82 -13.81 19.47
CA ALA A 76 6.52 -14.79 20.50
C ALA A 76 7.67 -14.94 21.51
N LYS A 77 8.93 -14.96 21.06
CA LYS A 77 10.12 -15.00 21.95
C LYS A 77 10.25 -13.73 22.81
N ALA A 78 9.81 -12.58 22.30
CA ALA A 78 9.79 -11.32 23.04
C ALA A 78 8.57 -11.16 23.95
N GLY A 79 7.69 -12.16 24.05
CA GLY A 79 6.45 -12.08 24.81
C GLY A 79 5.45 -11.04 24.27
N GLN A 80 5.57 -10.70 22.98
CA GLN A 80 4.69 -9.74 22.33
C GLN A 80 3.47 -10.43 21.72
N GLU A 81 2.35 -9.73 21.71
CA GLU A 81 1.17 -10.15 20.95
C GLU A 81 1.45 -10.11 19.45
N GLN A 82 0.80 -10.99 18.70
CA GLN A 82 0.99 -11.08 17.26
C GLN A 82 0.49 -9.83 16.55
N ALA A 83 1.32 -9.29 15.68
CA ALA A 83 0.92 -8.24 14.76
C ALA A 83 0.19 -8.83 13.55
N GLU A 84 -0.60 -7.98 12.90
CA GLU A 84 -1.16 -8.24 11.58
C GLU A 84 -0.40 -7.43 10.54
N TYR A 85 -0.57 -7.75 9.25
CA TYR A 85 0.05 -6.98 8.18
C TYR A 85 -0.89 -6.69 7.02
N ILE A 86 -0.65 -5.55 6.37
CA ILE A 86 -1.08 -5.25 5.02
C ILE A 86 0.19 -5.04 4.21
N ALA A 87 0.41 -5.84 3.15
CA ALA A 87 1.62 -5.81 2.33
C ALA A 87 1.29 -5.47 0.90
N ALA A 88 1.97 -4.49 0.33
CA ALA A 88 1.85 -4.12 -1.06
C ALA A 88 3.17 -4.36 -1.79
N ALA A 89 3.11 -5.01 -2.95
CA ALA A 89 4.27 -5.25 -3.80
C ALA A 89 4.41 -4.11 -4.80
N GLU A 90 5.61 -3.56 -4.92
CA GLU A 90 5.94 -2.46 -5.83
C GLU A 90 7.15 -2.83 -6.69
N PRO A 91 7.02 -2.80 -8.03
CA PRO A 91 8.18 -2.90 -8.92
C PRO A 91 8.87 -1.55 -9.01
N GLN A 92 10.17 -1.50 -8.81
CA GLN A 92 10.97 -0.32 -9.13
C GLN A 92 11.04 -0.11 -10.64
N GLY A 93 11.50 1.09 -11.10
CA GLY A 93 11.61 1.40 -12.52
C GLY A 93 12.48 0.43 -13.34
N ARG A 94 13.41 -0.28 -12.69
CA ARG A 94 14.22 -1.37 -13.29
C ARG A 94 13.61 -2.77 -13.13
N GLY A 95 12.34 -2.87 -12.70
CA GLY A 95 11.61 -4.13 -12.53
C GLY A 95 11.89 -4.89 -11.22
N ALA A 96 12.81 -4.43 -10.37
CA ALA A 96 13.09 -5.09 -9.09
C ALA A 96 11.93 -4.93 -8.11
N TRP A 97 11.50 -6.03 -7.48
CA TRP A 97 10.41 -6.01 -6.51
C TRP A 97 10.84 -5.45 -5.15
N HIS A 98 9.98 -4.60 -4.62
CA HIS A 98 9.96 -4.19 -3.22
C HIS A 98 8.66 -4.62 -2.57
N LEU A 99 8.69 -4.80 -1.25
CA LEU A 99 7.49 -4.95 -0.45
C LEU A 99 7.39 -3.79 0.54
N HIS A 100 6.23 -3.16 0.54
CA HIS A 100 5.85 -2.20 1.55
C HIS A 100 4.85 -2.86 2.49
N LEU A 101 5.16 -2.85 3.79
CA LEU A 101 4.32 -3.45 4.81
C LEU A 101 3.85 -2.39 5.79
N LEU A 102 2.58 -2.40 6.06
CA LEU A 102 2.01 -1.81 7.26
C LEU A 102 1.87 -2.94 8.29
N LEU A 103 2.69 -2.89 9.33
CA LEU A 103 2.58 -3.78 10.48
C LEU A 103 1.64 -3.15 11.50
N LEU A 104 0.61 -3.86 11.91
CA LEU A 104 -0.44 -3.43 12.83
C LEU A 104 -0.30 -4.22 14.13
N PHE A 105 -0.14 -3.52 15.24
CA PHE A 105 0.05 -4.13 16.56
C PHE A 105 -1.21 -3.95 17.41
N PRO A 106 -1.56 -4.92 18.27
CA PRO A 106 -2.69 -4.80 19.20
C PRO A 106 -2.53 -3.64 20.19
N GLY A 107 -1.29 -3.33 20.58
CA GLY A 107 -0.91 -2.21 21.43
C GLY A 107 0.04 -1.26 20.70
N LYS A 108 0.80 -0.46 21.47
CA LYS A 108 1.82 0.43 20.91
C LYS A 108 2.86 -0.35 20.13
N ALA A 109 3.19 0.12 18.93
CA ALA A 109 4.20 -0.51 18.08
C ALA A 109 5.58 -0.51 18.78
N PRO A 110 6.26 -1.67 18.85
CA PRO A 110 7.58 -1.74 19.46
C PRO A 110 8.63 -1.06 18.58
N PHE A 111 9.69 -0.57 19.21
CA PHE A 111 10.88 -0.18 18.45
C PHE A 111 11.59 -1.43 17.95
N ILE A 112 11.76 -1.55 16.64
CA ILE A 112 12.48 -2.64 15.99
C ILE A 112 13.67 -2.03 15.24
N PRO A 113 14.93 -2.31 15.66
CA PRO A 113 16.10 -1.83 14.92
C PRO A 113 16.09 -2.31 13.47
N ASN A 114 16.53 -1.47 12.53
CA ASN A 114 16.62 -1.85 11.12
C ASN A 114 17.54 -3.08 10.90
N SER A 115 18.58 -3.25 11.69
CA SER A 115 19.44 -4.44 11.66
C SER A 115 18.68 -5.73 12.01
N GLU A 116 17.80 -5.67 12.99
CA GLU A 116 16.97 -6.81 13.37
C GLU A 116 15.91 -7.12 12.30
N MET A 117 15.26 -6.09 11.77
CA MET A 117 14.31 -6.26 10.66
C MET A 117 15.01 -6.85 9.43
N ALA A 118 16.22 -6.37 9.08
CA ALA A 118 17.02 -6.90 7.99
C ALA A 118 17.44 -8.36 8.22
N ARG A 119 17.79 -8.72 9.46
CA ARG A 119 18.09 -10.10 9.84
C ARG A 119 16.86 -11.01 9.66
N LEU A 120 15.69 -10.54 10.06
CA LEU A 120 14.42 -11.26 9.86
C LEU A 120 14.06 -11.39 8.38
N TRP A 121 14.28 -10.34 7.60
CA TRP A 121 14.06 -10.35 6.14
C TRP A 121 15.03 -11.30 5.44
N GLY A 122 16.31 -11.17 5.66
CA GLY A 122 17.36 -12.05 5.16
C GLY A 122 17.70 -11.92 3.68
N GLN A 123 16.97 -11.09 2.90
CA GLN A 123 17.18 -10.94 1.46
C GLN A 123 17.89 -9.65 1.07
N GLY A 124 17.89 -8.64 1.94
CA GLY A 124 18.52 -7.36 1.61
C GLY A 124 18.27 -6.29 2.66
N PHE A 125 18.19 -5.04 2.19
CA PHE A 125 18.01 -3.87 3.02
C PHE A 125 16.56 -3.73 3.49
N THR A 126 16.38 -3.18 4.68
CA THR A 126 15.06 -2.84 5.22
C THR A 126 15.05 -1.41 5.75
N LYS A 127 13.90 -0.75 5.68
CA LYS A 127 13.69 0.55 6.30
C LYS A 127 12.40 0.48 7.11
N THR A 128 12.48 0.81 8.39
CA THR A 128 11.34 0.83 9.30
C THR A 128 11.08 2.27 9.76
N LYS A 129 9.83 2.71 9.64
CA LYS A 129 9.38 4.03 10.09
C LYS A 129 8.17 3.88 11.00
N SER A 130 8.07 4.74 12.02
CA SER A 130 6.83 4.91 12.79
C SER A 130 5.79 5.61 11.92
N MET A 131 4.53 5.26 12.13
CA MET A 131 3.40 5.96 11.49
C MET A 131 2.92 7.17 12.30
N LYS A 132 3.54 7.45 13.44
CA LYS A 132 3.23 8.62 14.27
C LYS A 132 3.36 9.91 13.46
N GLY A 133 2.32 10.76 13.49
CA GLY A 133 2.29 12.04 12.77
C GLY A 133 1.91 11.93 11.29
N VAL A 134 1.50 10.76 10.81
CA VAL A 134 0.96 10.59 9.45
C VAL A 134 -0.55 10.78 9.49
N ASP A 135 -1.05 11.89 8.92
CA ASP A 135 -2.47 12.26 8.99
C ASP A 135 -3.39 11.33 8.19
N ASN A 136 -2.94 10.85 7.04
CA ASN A 136 -3.70 9.95 6.18
C ASN A 136 -2.86 8.78 5.66
N PRO A 137 -2.67 7.73 6.48
CA PRO A 137 -1.86 6.58 6.09
C PRO A 137 -2.34 5.87 4.83
N GLY A 138 -3.65 5.76 4.62
CA GLY A 138 -4.23 5.12 3.44
C GLY A 138 -3.86 5.84 2.15
N MET A 139 -3.92 7.17 2.14
CA MET A 139 -3.47 7.99 1.00
C MET A 139 -1.97 7.90 0.82
N TYR A 140 -1.21 8.03 1.90
CA TYR A 140 0.26 7.96 1.87
C TYR A 140 0.76 6.65 1.26
N LEU A 141 0.17 5.52 1.66
CA LEU A 141 0.61 4.19 1.23
C LEU A 141 0.17 3.83 -0.19
N THR A 142 -0.97 4.36 -0.65
CA THR A 142 -1.46 4.08 -1.99
C THR A 142 -0.87 4.99 -3.07
N ALA A 143 -0.36 6.17 -2.69
CA ALA A 143 0.21 7.14 -3.63
C ALA A 143 1.45 6.61 -4.38
N TYR A 144 2.22 5.72 -3.75
CA TYR A 144 3.47 5.23 -4.31
C TYR A 144 3.33 3.97 -5.18
N LEU A 145 2.23 3.22 -5.07
CA LEU A 145 2.14 1.88 -5.68
C LEU A 145 2.07 1.87 -7.22
N GLY A 146 1.61 2.94 -7.83
CA GLY A 146 1.48 3.02 -9.28
C GLY A 146 2.34 4.12 -9.91
N ASP A 147 2.87 5.02 -9.10
CA ASP A 147 3.45 6.28 -9.55
C ASP A 147 4.99 6.20 -9.62
N MET A 148 5.59 6.90 -10.54
CA MET A 148 7.05 6.95 -10.73
C MET A 148 7.56 8.36 -10.51
N GLU A 149 8.56 8.52 -9.62
CA GLU A 149 9.32 9.77 -9.52
C GLU A 149 10.23 9.91 -10.74
N LEU A 150 10.19 11.06 -11.41
CA LEU A 150 11.09 11.36 -12.49
C LEU A 150 12.19 12.32 -12.04
N PRO A 151 13.46 12.05 -12.38
CA PRO A 151 14.49 13.06 -12.34
C PRO A 151 14.10 14.23 -13.26
N GLU A 152 14.45 15.47 -12.91
CA GLU A 152 14.12 16.69 -13.68
C GLU A 152 14.47 16.59 -15.18
N ALA A 153 15.49 15.81 -15.54
CA ALA A 153 15.93 15.61 -16.92
C ALA A 153 14.99 14.73 -17.77
N ALA A 154 14.04 13.99 -17.19
CA ALA A 154 13.14 13.07 -17.90
C ALA A 154 11.76 13.68 -18.20
N MET A 155 11.57 14.97 -17.96
CA MET A 155 10.27 15.64 -17.90
C MET A 155 9.64 16.01 -19.26
N SER A 156 10.11 15.51 -20.38
CA SER A 156 9.56 15.86 -21.69
C SER A 156 8.38 14.93 -22.09
N GLY A 157 7.15 15.43 -21.95
CA GLY A 157 5.98 14.92 -22.67
C GLY A 157 4.98 14.05 -21.91
N ALA A 158 5.18 13.74 -20.64
CA ALA A 158 4.19 13.00 -19.84
C ALA A 158 3.34 13.94 -18.95
N ALA A 159 2.10 13.54 -18.64
CA ALA A 159 1.27 14.28 -17.71
C ALA A 159 1.86 14.18 -16.29
N LEU A 160 2.54 15.24 -15.87
CA LEU A 160 3.18 15.34 -14.56
C LEU A 160 2.20 15.80 -13.51
N THR A 161 2.32 15.24 -12.33
CA THR A 161 1.62 15.73 -11.12
C THR A 161 2.67 16.07 -10.09
N GLU A 162 2.60 17.28 -9.54
CA GLU A 162 3.42 17.65 -8.39
C GLU A 162 2.79 17.09 -7.11
N VAL A 163 3.59 16.42 -6.30
CA VAL A 163 3.19 15.92 -4.98
C VAL A 163 4.14 16.49 -3.93
N GLU A 164 3.59 17.04 -2.87
CA GLU A 164 4.39 17.40 -1.70
C GLU A 164 4.75 16.14 -0.93
N THR A 165 6.04 15.91 -0.75
CA THR A 165 6.58 14.84 0.08
C THR A 165 7.43 15.45 1.18
N GLU A 166 7.43 14.84 2.35
CA GLU A 166 8.28 15.24 3.46
C GLU A 166 9.48 14.28 3.52
N ASP A 167 10.69 14.83 3.58
CA ASP A 167 11.90 14.02 3.71
C ASP A 167 12.10 13.54 5.17
N GLU A 168 13.17 12.79 5.41
CA GLU A 168 13.49 12.22 6.73
C GLU A 168 13.79 13.27 7.80
N ARG A 169 13.92 14.54 7.41
CA ARG A 169 14.21 15.67 8.28
C ARG A 169 12.99 16.58 8.49
N GLY A 170 11.81 16.16 7.96
CA GLY A 170 10.60 16.98 8.04
C GLY A 170 10.54 18.13 7.02
N VAL A 171 11.44 18.14 6.02
CA VAL A 171 11.46 19.18 4.99
C VAL A 171 10.49 18.80 3.87
N LYS A 172 9.49 19.64 3.64
CA LYS A 172 8.55 19.48 2.53
C LYS A 172 9.26 19.74 1.20
N GLN A 173 9.20 18.78 0.31
CA GLN A 173 9.75 18.89 -1.04
C GLN A 173 8.63 18.58 -2.05
N LYS A 174 8.58 19.39 -3.11
CA LYS A 174 7.74 19.08 -4.27
C LYS A 174 8.46 18.12 -5.17
N LYS A 175 7.83 16.99 -5.46
CA LYS A 175 8.34 16.00 -6.40
C LYS A 175 7.38 15.87 -7.57
N ALA A 176 7.95 15.85 -8.78
CA ALA A 176 7.19 15.53 -9.98
C ALA A 176 7.06 14.02 -10.12
N ILE A 177 5.85 13.54 -10.27
CA ILE A 177 5.54 12.13 -10.48
C ILE A 177 4.71 11.94 -11.75
N VAL A 178 4.89 10.79 -12.40
CA VAL A 178 4.00 10.33 -13.47
C VAL A 178 3.05 9.31 -12.88
N LYS A 179 1.77 9.66 -12.83
CA LYS A 179 0.74 8.76 -12.31
C LYS A 179 0.61 7.50 -13.17
N GLY A 180 0.61 6.36 -12.49
CA GLY A 180 0.42 5.08 -13.15
C GLY A 180 1.59 4.60 -14.00
N ALA A 181 2.73 5.29 -14.01
CA ALA A 181 3.87 4.94 -14.86
C ALA A 181 4.48 3.56 -14.58
N ARG A 182 4.27 3.00 -13.38
CA ARG A 182 4.73 1.66 -13.02
C ARG A 182 3.73 0.55 -13.30
N LEU A 183 2.50 0.88 -13.70
CA LEU A 183 1.44 -0.12 -13.88
C LEU A 183 1.77 -1.16 -14.98
N HIS A 184 2.55 -0.77 -15.99
CA HIS A 184 3.01 -1.68 -17.04
C HIS A 184 3.99 -2.74 -16.53
N LEU A 185 4.64 -2.51 -15.36
CA LEU A 185 5.56 -3.47 -14.73
C LEU A 185 4.82 -4.56 -13.93
N TYR A 186 3.52 -4.37 -13.68
CA TYR A 186 2.70 -5.39 -13.02
C TYR A 186 2.06 -6.29 -14.06
N PRO A 187 2.31 -7.60 -14.03
CA PRO A 187 1.63 -8.54 -14.90
C PRO A 187 0.11 -8.52 -14.72
N SER A 188 -0.59 -8.92 -15.77
CA SER A 188 -2.04 -9.12 -15.69
C SER A 188 -2.42 -10.06 -14.55
N GLY A 189 -3.49 -9.73 -13.81
CA GLY A 189 -3.95 -10.53 -12.69
C GLY A 189 -3.09 -10.49 -11.43
N PHE A 190 -1.98 -9.73 -11.42
CA PHE A 190 -1.13 -9.58 -10.23
C PHE A 190 -1.88 -8.90 -9.08
N ASN A 191 -1.85 -9.51 -7.90
CA ASN A 191 -2.42 -8.92 -6.70
C ASN A 191 -1.47 -7.86 -6.11
N LEU A 192 -1.85 -6.58 -6.24
CA LEU A 192 -1.04 -5.46 -5.79
C LEU A 192 -0.79 -5.50 -4.28
N TYR A 193 -1.73 -6.02 -3.51
CA TYR A 193 -1.58 -6.14 -2.06
C TYR A 193 -2.12 -7.46 -1.51
N ARG A 194 -1.68 -7.80 -0.31
CA ARG A 194 -2.14 -8.94 0.49
C ARG A 194 -2.22 -8.51 1.94
N CYS A 195 -3.04 -9.20 2.74
CA CYS A 195 -3.12 -8.97 4.18
C CYS A 195 -3.19 -10.29 4.94
N SER A 196 -2.83 -10.25 6.21
CA SER A 196 -3.02 -11.35 7.14
C SER A 196 -4.50 -11.54 7.51
N ARG A 197 -4.81 -12.68 8.11
CA ARG A 197 -6.22 -13.09 8.34
C ARG A 197 -6.94 -12.25 9.39
N GLY A 198 -6.22 -11.69 10.36
CA GLY A 198 -6.80 -10.86 11.42
C GLY A 198 -7.08 -9.42 11.00
N VAL A 199 -6.70 -9.02 9.78
CA VAL A 199 -7.04 -7.70 9.24
C VAL A 199 -8.54 -7.61 9.00
N LYS A 200 -9.21 -6.66 9.66
CA LYS A 200 -10.65 -6.42 9.55
C LYS A 200 -11.01 -5.90 8.16
N ARG A 201 -12.09 -6.43 7.59
CA ARG A 201 -12.64 -5.89 6.34
C ARG A 201 -13.46 -4.64 6.64
N PRO A 202 -13.41 -3.61 5.77
CA PRO A 202 -14.31 -2.46 5.89
C PRO A 202 -15.76 -2.95 5.85
N GLU A 203 -16.58 -2.42 6.74
CA GLU A 203 -18.03 -2.60 6.72
C GLU A 203 -18.65 -1.46 5.90
N VAL A 204 -19.66 -1.78 5.12
CA VAL A 204 -20.42 -0.81 4.33
C VAL A 204 -21.82 -0.77 4.89
N GLU A 205 -22.23 0.38 5.37
CA GLU A 205 -23.59 0.62 5.88
C GLU A 205 -24.31 1.59 4.93
N GLU A 206 -25.54 1.27 4.61
CA GLU A 206 -26.42 2.20 3.90
C GLU A 206 -27.14 3.05 4.95
N MET A 207 -27.06 4.36 4.83
CA MET A 207 -27.68 5.30 5.76
C MET A 207 -28.20 6.52 5.02
N THR A 208 -29.13 7.23 5.63
CA THR A 208 -29.62 8.52 5.13
C THR A 208 -28.57 9.62 5.33
N GLU A 209 -28.69 10.70 4.59
CA GLU A 209 -27.79 11.86 4.74
C GLU A 209 -27.79 12.42 6.17
N GLY A 210 -28.96 12.44 6.83
CA GLY A 210 -29.07 12.90 8.23
C GLY A 210 -28.30 12.02 9.21
N GLU A 211 -28.42 10.69 9.07
CA GLU A 211 -27.67 9.72 9.90
C GLU A 211 -26.16 9.82 9.62
N ALA A 212 -25.75 10.03 8.38
CA ALA A 212 -24.35 10.25 8.02
C ALA A 212 -23.80 11.53 8.66
N GLN A 213 -24.56 12.63 8.67
CA GLN A 213 -24.17 13.89 9.29
C GLN A 213 -24.05 13.77 10.82
N GLU A 214 -24.94 13.03 11.48
CA GLU A 214 -24.84 12.74 12.91
C GLU A 214 -23.59 11.91 13.23
N LEU A 215 -23.30 10.90 12.43
CA LEU A 215 -22.13 10.02 12.61
C LEU A 215 -20.81 10.79 12.42
N ILE A 216 -20.76 11.69 11.44
CA ILE A 216 -19.58 12.52 11.15
C ILE A 216 -19.34 13.57 12.24
N GLY A 217 -20.39 13.97 12.98
CA GLY A 217 -20.25 14.83 14.15
C GLY A 217 -19.63 16.19 13.88
N GLY A 218 -19.80 16.75 12.68
CA GLY A 218 -19.23 18.04 12.27
C GLY A 218 -17.77 17.98 11.81
N ALA A 219 -17.22 16.78 11.57
CA ALA A 219 -15.91 16.64 10.95
C ALA A 219 -15.92 17.31 9.55
N PRO A 220 -14.83 18.00 9.16
CA PRO A 220 -14.77 18.68 7.86
C PRO A 220 -14.86 17.67 6.72
N LEU A 221 -15.74 17.93 5.77
CA LEU A 221 -15.89 17.12 4.57
C LEU A 221 -14.62 17.26 3.71
N THR A 222 -13.89 16.18 3.52
CA THR A 222 -12.65 16.18 2.73
C THR A 222 -12.89 15.82 1.27
N TYR A 223 -13.99 15.14 0.96
CA TYR A 223 -14.36 14.75 -0.39
C TYR A 223 -15.84 14.38 -0.46
N GLU A 224 -16.55 14.92 -1.46
CA GLU A 224 -17.92 14.56 -1.80
C GLU A 224 -18.03 14.21 -3.29
N LYS A 225 -18.83 13.21 -3.61
CA LYS A 225 -19.16 12.85 -4.98
C LYS A 225 -20.64 12.49 -5.07
N THR A 226 -21.41 13.32 -5.75
CA THR A 226 -22.80 13.03 -6.11
C THR A 226 -22.85 12.23 -7.42
N ILE A 227 -23.53 11.09 -7.41
CA ILE A 227 -23.78 10.29 -8.60
C ILE A 227 -25.28 10.36 -8.88
N ALA A 228 -25.66 11.03 -9.97
CA ALA A 228 -27.03 10.99 -10.47
C ALA A 228 -27.29 9.55 -11.01
N VAL A 229 -28.38 8.94 -10.56
CA VAL A 229 -28.87 7.63 -11.01
C VAL A 229 -29.90 7.83 -12.11
#